data_1509832425c2431392f14487367a132e
#
_entry.id   1509832425c2431392f14487367a132e
#
_cell.length_a   1.000
_cell.length_b   1.000
_cell.length_c   1.000
_cell.angle_alpha   90.00
_cell.angle_beta   90.00
_cell.angle_gamma   90.00
#
_symmetry.space_group_name_H-M   'P 1'
#
loop_
_entity.id
_entity.type
_entity.pdbx_description
1 polymer ?
#
loop_
_entity_poly.entity_id
_entity_poly.type
_entity_poly.pdbx_seq_one_letter_code
_entity_poly.pdbx_strand_id
1 'polypeptide(L)'
;NKHKTLSDLPDGASIAIPNDPSNGGRALLLLEKNGLLKLKEGVNPVKAVVSDIAFNPKNLKIIELEAPQLPRALEDCDASIINGGYAVSAGLDPKTALAQEDNTSPYVNVIAAREQDKDNPTYQKFVKIFQTEATRKYINDNFQATLTPGF
;
A
#
# COMPACT_ATOMS: atom_id res chain seq x y z
N ASN A 1 -5.58 12.26 13.49
CA ASN A 1 -5.25 10.85 13.80
C ASN A 1 -5.58 10.57 15.27
N LYS A 2 -6.22 9.42 15.56
CA LYS A 2 -6.47 8.94 16.93
C LYS A 2 -5.15 8.56 17.64
N HIS A 3 -4.15 8.11 16.88
CA HIS A 3 -2.84 7.66 17.35
C HIS A 3 -1.72 8.48 16.71
N LYS A 4 -0.57 8.60 17.36
CA LYS A 4 0.61 9.32 16.85
C LYS A 4 1.62 8.39 16.19
N THR A 5 1.66 7.13 16.63
CA THR A 5 2.55 6.09 16.12
C THR A 5 1.79 4.76 16.04
N LEU A 6 2.34 3.79 15.31
CA LEU A 6 1.78 2.43 15.25
C LEU A 6 1.86 1.70 16.61
N SER A 7 2.84 2.05 17.45
CA SER A 7 2.98 1.47 18.79
C SER A 7 1.86 1.90 19.75
N ASP A 8 1.22 3.05 19.49
CA ASP A 8 0.11 3.55 20.29
C ASP A 8 -1.21 2.77 20.10
N LEU A 9 -1.27 1.90 19.08
CA LEU A 9 -2.43 1.04 18.86
C LEU A 9 -2.63 0.12 20.08
N PRO A 10 -3.81 0.14 20.70
CA PRO A 10 -4.09 -0.72 21.86
C PRO A 10 -4.23 -2.19 21.46
N ASP A 11 -4.16 -3.07 22.45
CA ASP A 11 -4.54 -4.46 22.25
C ASP A 11 -6.01 -4.56 21.84
N GLY A 12 -6.29 -5.37 20.81
CA GLY A 12 -7.61 -5.51 20.21
C GLY A 12 -8.01 -4.37 19.28
N ALA A 13 -7.08 -3.48 18.92
CA ALA A 13 -7.34 -2.38 17.98
C ALA A 13 -7.95 -2.89 16.67
N SER A 14 -8.89 -2.12 16.13
CA SER A 14 -9.54 -2.37 14.85
C SER A 14 -8.76 -1.71 13.70
N ILE A 15 -8.42 -2.50 12.69
CA ILE A 15 -7.72 -2.02 11.49
C ILE A 15 -8.52 -2.39 10.26
N ALA A 16 -9.02 -1.38 9.53
CA ALA A 16 -9.69 -1.59 8.26
C ALA A 16 -8.66 -1.76 7.13
N ILE A 17 -8.91 -2.75 6.25
CA ILE A 17 -8.09 -3.05 5.08
C ILE A 17 -8.96 -3.26 3.84
N PRO A 18 -8.42 -3.12 2.60
CA PRO A 18 -9.16 -3.48 1.38
C PRO A 18 -9.56 -4.95 1.34
N ASN A 19 -10.76 -5.24 0.84
CA ASN A 19 -11.29 -6.60 0.73
C ASN A 19 -10.96 -7.28 -0.61
N ASP A 20 -10.38 -6.56 -1.57
CA ASP A 20 -9.92 -7.21 -2.80
C ASP A 20 -8.62 -7.97 -2.59
N PRO A 21 -8.43 -9.14 -3.27
CA PRO A 21 -7.30 -10.04 -3.00
C PRO A 21 -5.93 -9.38 -3.13
N SER A 22 -5.78 -8.45 -4.08
CA SER A 22 -4.49 -7.80 -4.33
C SER A 22 -4.14 -6.78 -3.23
N ASN A 23 -5.06 -5.85 -2.94
CA ASN A 23 -4.81 -4.82 -1.95
C ASN A 23 -4.95 -5.33 -0.52
N GLY A 24 -5.78 -6.36 -0.27
CA GLY A 24 -5.85 -7.04 1.03
C GLY A 24 -4.51 -7.67 1.40
N GLY A 25 -3.91 -8.47 0.52
CA GLY A 25 -2.58 -9.03 0.73
C GLY A 25 -1.50 -7.95 0.91
N ARG A 26 -1.57 -6.88 0.14
CA ARG A 26 -0.69 -5.71 0.26
C ARG A 26 -0.80 -5.04 1.64
N ALA A 27 -2.01 -4.88 2.14
CA ALA A 27 -2.24 -4.32 3.47
C ALA A 27 -1.66 -5.20 4.59
N LEU A 28 -1.83 -6.53 4.49
CA LEU A 28 -1.25 -7.48 5.44
C LEU A 28 0.27 -7.43 5.44
N LEU A 29 0.91 -7.32 4.27
CA LEU A 29 2.35 -7.13 4.16
C LEU A 29 2.83 -5.84 4.82
N LEU A 30 2.10 -4.73 4.67
CA LEU A 30 2.45 -3.48 5.32
C LEU A 30 2.40 -3.63 6.85
N LEU A 31 1.39 -4.32 7.39
CA LEU A 31 1.29 -4.61 8.82
C LEU A 31 2.43 -5.50 9.30
N GLU A 32 2.79 -6.55 8.55
CA GLU A 32 3.90 -7.43 8.86
C GLU A 32 5.24 -6.69 8.85
N LYS A 33 5.50 -5.88 7.82
CA LYS A 33 6.72 -5.07 7.70
C LYS A 33 6.90 -4.10 8.88
N ASN A 34 5.79 -3.62 9.44
CA ASN A 34 5.80 -2.74 10.60
C ASN A 34 5.73 -3.51 11.94
N GLY A 35 5.87 -4.84 11.93
CA GLY A 35 5.96 -5.67 13.13
C GLY A 35 4.65 -5.86 13.91
N LEU A 36 3.51 -5.50 13.29
CA LEU A 36 2.19 -5.59 13.94
C LEU A 36 1.61 -7.00 13.91
N LEU A 37 1.99 -7.81 12.94
CA LEU A 37 1.61 -9.22 12.80
C LEU A 37 2.70 -10.00 12.06
N LYS A 38 2.53 -11.33 11.94
CA LYS A 38 3.33 -12.18 11.04
C LYS A 38 2.41 -13.09 10.25
N LEU A 39 2.72 -13.25 8.98
CA LEU A 39 2.07 -14.21 8.09
C LEU A 39 2.71 -15.60 8.24
N LYS A 40 1.99 -16.63 7.83
CA LYS A 40 2.49 -18.01 7.77
C LYS A 40 3.67 -18.11 6.80
N GLU A 41 4.62 -18.97 7.12
CA GLU A 41 5.74 -19.26 6.21
C GLU A 41 5.25 -19.84 4.88
N GLY A 42 5.89 -19.42 3.78
CA GLY A 42 5.59 -19.90 2.44
C GLY A 42 4.32 -19.33 1.79
N VAL A 43 3.60 -18.46 2.47
CA VAL A 43 2.48 -17.72 1.87
C VAL A 43 3.00 -16.81 0.77
N ASN A 44 2.34 -16.85 -0.40
CA ASN A 44 2.63 -15.85 -1.42
C ASN A 44 2.11 -14.48 -0.96
N PRO A 45 3.00 -13.51 -0.71
CA PRO A 45 2.61 -12.23 -0.09
C PRO A 45 1.50 -11.49 -0.84
N VAL A 46 1.53 -11.53 -2.19
CA VAL A 46 0.55 -10.82 -3.03
C VAL A 46 -0.83 -11.52 -3.10
N LYS A 47 -0.97 -12.68 -2.43
CA LYS A 47 -2.21 -13.44 -2.32
C LYS A 47 -2.60 -13.73 -0.87
N ALA A 48 -1.90 -13.12 0.08
CA ALA A 48 -2.16 -13.32 1.49
C ALA A 48 -3.58 -12.87 1.86
N VAL A 49 -4.22 -13.62 2.72
CA VAL A 49 -5.55 -13.34 3.27
C VAL A 49 -5.50 -13.32 4.79
N VAL A 50 -6.53 -12.81 5.44
CA VAL A 50 -6.56 -12.66 6.92
C VAL A 50 -6.34 -13.99 7.64
N SER A 51 -6.79 -15.11 7.09
CA SER A 51 -6.56 -16.44 7.67
C SER A 51 -5.11 -16.92 7.60
N ASP A 52 -4.25 -16.21 6.87
CA ASP A 52 -2.81 -16.50 6.80
C ASP A 52 -2.01 -15.80 7.90
N ILE A 53 -2.64 -15.04 8.77
CA ILE A 53 -1.98 -14.47 9.95
C ILE A 53 -1.60 -15.60 10.90
N ALA A 54 -0.29 -15.79 11.12
CA ALA A 54 0.25 -16.78 12.03
C ALA A 54 0.45 -16.24 13.46
N PHE A 55 0.77 -14.96 13.56
CA PHE A 55 1.04 -14.33 14.85
C PHE A 55 0.48 -12.89 14.87
N ASN A 56 -0.30 -12.60 15.88
CA ASN A 56 -1.00 -11.32 16.08
C ASN A 56 -0.91 -10.94 17.58
N PRO A 57 0.23 -10.38 18.00
CA PRO A 57 0.53 -10.20 19.43
C PRO A 57 -0.39 -9.21 20.13
N LYS A 58 -0.95 -8.26 19.40
CA LYS A 58 -1.90 -7.27 19.92
C LYS A 58 -3.37 -7.66 19.73
N ASN A 59 -3.66 -8.86 19.24
CA ASN A 59 -5.03 -9.32 18.94
C ASN A 59 -5.79 -8.32 18.05
N LEU A 60 -5.12 -7.73 17.06
CA LEU A 60 -5.70 -6.76 16.16
C LEU A 60 -6.91 -7.36 15.43
N LYS A 61 -7.98 -6.58 15.33
CA LYS A 61 -9.20 -6.95 14.61
C LYS A 61 -9.12 -6.41 13.19
N ILE A 62 -8.89 -7.30 12.24
CA ILE A 62 -8.81 -6.93 10.82
C ILE A 62 -10.22 -6.88 10.25
N ILE A 63 -10.59 -5.73 9.68
CA ILE A 63 -11.91 -5.46 9.10
C ILE A 63 -11.73 -5.23 7.60
N GLU A 64 -12.25 -6.14 6.78
CA GLU A 64 -12.15 -6.06 5.34
C GLU A 64 -13.31 -5.24 4.76
N LEU A 65 -13.00 -4.17 4.03
CA LEU A 65 -13.97 -3.24 3.45
C LEU A 65 -13.64 -2.94 1.97
N GLU A 66 -14.63 -2.51 1.23
CA GLU A 66 -14.42 -1.95 -0.11
C GLU A 66 -13.46 -0.75 -0.05
N ALA A 67 -12.48 -0.69 -0.96
CA ALA A 67 -11.43 0.33 -0.94
C ALA A 67 -11.95 1.79 -0.87
N PRO A 68 -13.06 2.17 -1.54
CA PRO A 68 -13.63 3.51 -1.40
C PRO A 68 -14.18 3.84 -0.01
N GLN A 69 -14.46 2.84 0.83
CA GLN A 69 -15.01 3.03 2.19
C GLN A 69 -13.91 3.26 3.23
N LEU A 70 -12.67 2.87 2.95
CA LEU A 70 -11.55 2.90 3.89
C LEU A 70 -11.24 4.29 4.47
N PRO A 71 -11.33 5.41 3.72
CA PRO A 71 -11.15 6.73 4.31
C PRO A 71 -12.16 7.05 5.42
N ARG A 72 -13.44 6.63 5.23
CA ARG A 72 -14.50 6.84 6.23
C ARG A 72 -14.34 5.91 7.44
N ALA A 73 -13.76 4.73 7.25
CA ALA A 73 -13.52 3.79 8.33
C ALA A 73 -12.60 4.35 9.44
N LEU A 74 -11.85 5.43 9.18
CA LEU A 74 -11.08 6.14 10.20
C LEU A 74 -11.95 6.77 11.32
N GLU A 75 -13.24 6.97 11.08
CA GLU A 75 -14.18 7.45 12.10
C GLU A 75 -14.49 6.36 13.14
N ASP A 76 -14.61 5.10 12.68
CA ASP A 76 -15.08 3.96 13.48
C ASP A 76 -13.95 3.03 13.93
N CYS A 77 -12.86 2.92 13.14
CA CYS A 77 -11.70 2.06 13.41
C CYS A 77 -10.54 2.84 14.07
N ASP A 78 -9.62 2.10 14.70
CA ASP A 78 -8.40 2.66 15.28
C ASP A 78 -7.40 3.06 14.19
N ALA A 79 -7.37 2.31 13.08
CA ALA A 79 -6.58 2.60 11.90
C ALA A 79 -7.27 2.09 10.63
N SER A 80 -6.84 2.61 9.46
CA SER A 80 -7.28 2.14 8.15
C SER A 80 -6.12 2.17 7.17
N ILE A 81 -5.95 1.11 6.39
CA ILE A 81 -4.94 1.04 5.33
C ILE A 81 -5.61 1.44 4.01
N ILE A 82 -5.22 2.58 3.51
CA ILE A 82 -5.91 3.27 2.42
C ILE A 82 -4.97 3.41 1.22
N ASN A 83 -5.40 2.96 0.05
CA ASN A 83 -4.65 3.22 -1.19
C ASN A 83 -4.54 4.73 -1.46
N GLY A 84 -3.36 5.20 -1.86
CA GLY A 84 -3.05 6.63 -1.97
C GLY A 84 -4.04 7.45 -2.78
N GLY A 85 -4.59 6.90 -3.88
CA GLY A 85 -5.61 7.57 -4.68
C GLY A 85 -6.89 7.85 -3.89
N TYR A 86 -7.37 6.90 -3.09
CA TYR A 86 -8.56 7.10 -2.23
C TYR A 86 -8.28 8.05 -1.07
N ALA A 87 -7.07 8.01 -0.49
CA ALA A 87 -6.68 8.94 0.55
C ALA A 87 -6.74 10.39 0.05
N VAL A 88 -6.12 10.69 -1.09
CA VAL A 88 -6.12 12.02 -1.70
C VAL A 88 -7.54 12.45 -2.10
N SER A 89 -8.32 11.57 -2.72
CA SER A 89 -9.71 11.88 -3.11
C SER A 89 -10.61 12.20 -1.91
N ALA A 90 -10.27 11.66 -0.73
CA ALA A 90 -10.97 11.94 0.52
C ALA A 90 -10.40 13.17 1.28
N GLY A 91 -9.42 13.87 0.71
CA GLY A 91 -8.80 15.03 1.32
C GLY A 91 -7.83 14.73 2.46
N LEU A 92 -7.41 13.45 2.59
CA LEU A 92 -6.40 13.07 3.57
C LEU A 92 -5.01 13.46 3.05
N ASP A 93 -4.17 13.97 3.95
CA ASP A 93 -2.75 14.22 3.63
C ASP A 93 -1.94 12.93 3.90
N PRO A 94 -1.42 12.25 2.86
CA PRO A 94 -0.63 11.03 3.02
C PRO A 94 0.63 11.22 3.88
N LYS A 95 1.17 12.44 3.98
CA LYS A 95 2.33 12.73 4.84
C LYS A 95 2.03 12.53 6.33
N THR A 96 0.76 12.53 6.70
CA THR A 96 0.32 12.30 8.08
C THR A 96 0.07 10.82 8.39
N ALA A 97 0.29 9.92 7.43
CA ALA A 97 0.14 8.49 7.64
C ALA A 97 1.15 7.97 8.66
N LEU A 98 0.72 7.04 9.53
CA LEU A 98 1.58 6.41 10.55
C LEU A 98 2.61 5.46 9.94
N ALA A 99 2.32 4.91 8.77
CA ALA A 99 3.21 4.09 7.95
C ALA A 99 2.87 4.24 6.47
N GLN A 100 3.88 4.07 5.64
CA GLN A 100 3.75 4.03 4.19
C GLN A 100 4.61 2.91 3.62
N GLU A 101 4.24 2.41 2.46
CA GLU A 101 5.13 1.54 1.69
C GLU A 101 6.34 2.33 1.19
N ASP A 102 7.45 1.63 1.08
CA ASP A 102 8.67 2.16 0.47
C ASP A 102 8.92 1.53 -0.91
N ASN A 103 10.05 1.89 -1.52
CA ASN A 103 10.48 1.40 -2.83
C ASN A 103 10.84 -0.10 -2.87
N THR A 104 10.79 -0.82 -1.76
CA THR A 104 10.97 -2.28 -1.70
C THR A 104 9.66 -3.04 -1.85
N SER A 105 8.52 -2.34 -1.95
CA SER A 105 7.22 -2.96 -2.18
C SER A 105 7.21 -3.72 -3.51
N PRO A 106 6.66 -4.94 -3.57
CA PRO A 106 6.49 -5.67 -4.83
C PRO A 106 5.37 -5.08 -5.72
N TYR A 107 4.61 -4.13 -5.21
CA TYR A 107 3.46 -3.51 -5.90
C TYR A 107 3.87 -2.27 -6.69
N VAL A 108 4.74 -2.44 -7.66
CA VAL A 108 5.16 -1.37 -8.56
C VAL A 108 4.25 -1.29 -9.80
N ASN A 109 3.94 -0.07 -10.23
CA ASN A 109 3.30 0.13 -11.51
C ASN A 109 4.30 -0.11 -12.65
N VAL A 110 3.82 -0.67 -13.75
CA VAL A 110 4.65 -1.04 -14.90
C VAL A 110 4.08 -0.45 -16.20
N ILE A 111 4.94 -0.23 -17.18
CA ILE A 111 4.51 0.06 -18.55
C ILE A 111 4.35 -1.30 -19.25
N ALA A 112 3.11 -1.66 -19.56
CA ALA A 112 2.79 -2.92 -20.23
C ALA A 112 2.65 -2.70 -21.75
N ALA A 113 3.17 -3.64 -22.53
CA ALA A 113 2.97 -3.74 -23.97
C ALA A 113 2.55 -5.17 -24.35
N ARG A 114 1.94 -5.34 -25.53
CA ARG A 114 1.68 -6.67 -26.05
C ARG A 114 3.01 -7.37 -26.32
N GLU A 115 3.06 -8.70 -26.17
CA GLU A 115 4.29 -9.49 -26.38
C GLU A 115 4.92 -9.22 -27.76
N GLN A 116 4.13 -9.13 -28.81
CA GLN A 116 4.59 -8.82 -30.16
C GLN A 116 5.19 -7.42 -30.33
N ASP A 117 4.91 -6.50 -29.42
CA ASP A 117 5.33 -5.09 -29.47
C ASP A 117 6.46 -4.78 -28.47
N LYS A 118 6.91 -5.74 -27.66
CA LYS A 118 7.90 -5.52 -26.61
C LYS A 118 9.23 -4.92 -27.12
N ASP A 119 9.63 -5.33 -28.33
CA ASP A 119 10.87 -4.88 -28.97
C ASP A 119 10.68 -3.67 -29.90
N ASN A 120 9.48 -3.07 -29.92
CA ASN A 120 9.21 -1.87 -30.71
C ASN A 120 10.07 -0.71 -30.22
N PRO A 121 10.93 -0.12 -31.08
CA PRO A 121 11.88 0.91 -30.70
C PRO A 121 11.21 2.18 -30.14
N THR A 122 9.98 2.49 -30.58
CA THR A 122 9.22 3.62 -30.07
C THR A 122 8.81 3.38 -28.61
N TYR A 123 8.34 2.18 -28.27
CA TYR A 123 7.96 1.85 -26.89
C TYR A 123 9.19 1.76 -25.99
N GLN A 124 10.27 1.19 -26.47
CA GLN A 124 11.54 1.17 -25.74
C GLN A 124 12.08 2.59 -25.46
N LYS A 125 11.96 3.48 -26.44
CA LYS A 125 12.33 4.89 -26.27
C LYS A 125 11.42 5.58 -25.24
N PHE A 126 10.12 5.31 -25.26
CA PHE A 126 9.18 5.85 -24.27
C PHE A 126 9.56 5.42 -22.85
N VAL A 127 9.84 4.13 -22.62
CA VAL A 127 10.29 3.61 -21.31
C VAL A 127 11.56 4.32 -20.84
N LYS A 128 12.57 4.48 -21.72
CA LYS A 128 13.82 5.17 -21.38
C LYS A 128 13.60 6.64 -21.00
N ILE A 129 12.71 7.33 -21.71
CA ILE A 129 12.38 8.73 -21.39
C ILE A 129 11.62 8.80 -20.06
N PHE A 130 10.72 7.85 -19.81
CA PHE A 130 9.95 7.82 -18.55
C PHE A 130 10.86 7.55 -17.35
N GLN A 131 11.87 6.70 -17.47
CA GLN A 131 12.80 6.32 -16.41
C GLN A 131 14.01 7.27 -16.31
N THR A 132 13.78 8.57 -16.39
CA THR A 132 14.86 9.58 -16.28
C THR A 132 14.85 10.29 -14.92
N GLU A 133 15.98 10.90 -14.56
CA GLU A 133 16.05 11.74 -13.36
C GLU A 133 15.09 12.93 -13.41
N ALA A 134 14.79 13.45 -14.60
CA ALA A 134 13.78 14.49 -14.76
C ALA A 134 12.39 14.01 -14.34
N THR A 135 12.01 12.78 -14.74
CA THR A 135 10.74 12.17 -14.33
C THR A 135 10.74 11.86 -12.83
N ARG A 136 11.84 11.33 -12.29
CA ARG A 136 12.00 11.09 -10.86
C ARG A 136 11.80 12.38 -10.07
N LYS A 137 12.47 13.44 -10.48
CA LYS A 137 12.33 14.76 -9.85
C LYS A 137 10.89 15.26 -9.93
N TYR A 138 10.26 15.15 -11.08
CA TYR A 138 8.87 15.57 -11.28
C TYR A 138 7.91 14.82 -10.36
N ILE A 139 8.06 13.50 -10.23
CA ILE A 139 7.26 12.68 -9.30
C ILE A 139 7.48 13.15 -7.86
N ASN A 140 8.73 13.32 -7.46
CA ASN A 140 9.05 13.74 -6.09
C ASN A 140 8.53 15.15 -5.77
N ASP A 141 8.59 16.07 -6.73
CA ASP A 141 8.15 17.45 -6.52
C ASP A 141 6.60 17.58 -6.48
N ASN A 142 5.88 16.76 -7.25
CA ASN A 142 4.45 16.96 -7.46
C ASN A 142 3.56 15.88 -6.81
N PHE A 143 4.10 14.70 -6.52
CA PHE A 143 3.33 13.54 -6.04
C PHE A 143 3.90 12.94 -4.75
N GLN A 144 4.75 13.69 -4.02
CA GLN A 144 5.27 13.24 -2.73
C GLN A 144 4.16 12.70 -1.84
N ALA A 145 4.40 11.53 -1.25
CA ALA A 145 3.49 10.80 -0.39
C ALA A 145 2.39 9.98 -1.10
N THR A 146 2.18 10.12 -2.41
CA THR A 146 1.22 9.29 -3.15
C THR A 146 1.88 8.38 -4.18
N LEU A 147 3.01 8.81 -4.72
CA LEU A 147 3.80 8.03 -5.69
C LEU A 147 5.27 8.04 -5.28
N THR A 148 5.89 6.88 -5.33
CA THR A 148 7.35 6.70 -5.15
C THR A 148 7.93 6.17 -6.45
N PRO A 149 8.98 6.82 -7.03
CA PRO A 149 9.64 6.28 -8.22
C PRO A 149 10.22 4.89 -7.93
N GLY A 150 9.84 3.90 -8.75
CA GLY A 150 10.29 2.50 -8.64
C GLY A 150 11.40 2.13 -9.65
N PHE A 151 12.13 3.12 -10.19
CA PHE A 151 13.18 2.94 -11.18
C PHE A 151 14.42 3.74 -10.84
#